data_92b4d72b97f1fdd53d69dd9be2b1cffc
#
_entry.id   92b4d72b97f1fdd53d69dd9be2b1cffc
#
_cell.length_a   1.000
_cell.length_b   1.000
_cell.length_c   1.000
_cell.angle_alpha   90.00
_cell.angle_beta   90.00
_cell.angle_gamma   90.00
#
_symmetry.space_group_name_H-M   'P 1'
#
loop_
_entity.id
_entity.type
_entity.pdbx_description
1 polymer ?
#
loop_
_entity_poly.entity_id
_entity_poly.type
_entity_poly.pdbx_seq_one_letter_code
_entity_poly.pdbx_strand_id
1 'polypeptide(L)'
;ILGVHYPWNKYDQIVVREYVSGAMENTTAVIHGDFQYTDEKAFNDDSHEDVIAHELFHHWFGDYVTCESWGQIPLNESFATYGEYLWIEHKYGKEEADWHLYQDMENYMAEFNFGHRPNMIRYDIDAPLEMFDNPSYAKGGRILHMLRNYLGDDAFFEGLKTYLNSNAYGTVEIHDLRQAFE
;
A
#
# COMPACT_ATOMS: atom_id res chain seq x y z
N ILE A 1 12.86 3.73 -7.18
CA ILE A 1 11.95 4.71 -6.58
C ILE A 1 12.33 4.94 -5.11
N LEU A 2 12.22 3.93 -4.22
CA LEU A 2 12.43 4.08 -2.78
C LEU A 2 13.88 4.35 -2.33
N GLY A 3 14.88 4.16 -3.18
CA GLY A 3 16.30 4.29 -2.82
C GLY A 3 16.81 3.23 -1.83
N VAL A 4 15.99 2.23 -1.52
CA VAL A 4 16.32 1.06 -0.68
C VAL A 4 16.25 -0.18 -1.55
N HIS A 5 17.31 -0.99 -1.55
CA HIS A 5 17.33 -2.23 -2.31
C HIS A 5 16.27 -3.20 -1.82
N TYR A 6 15.81 -4.07 -2.72
CA TYR A 6 14.91 -5.16 -2.34
C TYR A 6 15.59 -6.03 -1.26
N PRO A 7 14.99 -6.15 -0.06
CA PRO A 7 15.70 -6.69 1.09
C PRO A 7 15.78 -8.22 1.13
N TRP A 8 15.13 -8.89 0.19
CA TRP A 8 14.98 -10.35 0.17
C TRP A 8 15.76 -10.97 -0.99
N ASN A 9 16.01 -12.28 -0.94
CA ASN A 9 16.83 -12.98 -1.93
C ASN A 9 16.01 -13.54 -3.11
N LYS A 10 14.69 -13.50 -3.05
CA LYS A 10 13.78 -13.94 -4.12
C LYS A 10 12.42 -13.23 -4.02
N TYR A 11 11.65 -13.27 -5.08
CA TYR A 11 10.25 -12.86 -5.16
C TYR A 11 9.48 -13.86 -6.01
N ASP A 12 8.65 -14.69 -5.38
CA ASP A 12 7.77 -15.63 -6.05
C ASP A 12 6.33 -15.15 -5.95
N GLN A 13 5.54 -15.40 -6.98
CA GLN A 13 4.10 -15.17 -7.01
C GLN A 13 3.38 -16.51 -7.19
N ILE A 14 2.37 -16.77 -6.38
CA ILE A 14 1.61 -18.01 -6.36
C ILE A 14 0.14 -17.68 -6.52
N VAL A 15 -0.47 -18.12 -7.61
CA VAL A 15 -1.91 -17.93 -7.82
C VAL A 15 -2.66 -19.15 -7.27
N VAL A 16 -3.62 -18.89 -6.37
CA VAL A 16 -4.45 -19.92 -5.72
C VAL A 16 -5.93 -19.68 -6.00
N ARG A 17 -6.67 -20.77 -6.16
CA ARG A 17 -8.12 -20.71 -6.36
C ARG A 17 -8.84 -20.46 -5.03
N GLU A 18 -9.97 -19.75 -5.12
CA GLU A 18 -10.85 -19.50 -3.99
C GLU A 18 -10.14 -18.84 -2.79
N TYR A 19 -9.17 -17.96 -3.07
CA TYR A 19 -8.47 -17.22 -2.04
C TYR A 19 -9.34 -16.06 -1.54
N VAL A 20 -9.70 -16.10 -0.26
CA VAL A 20 -10.74 -15.22 0.32
C VAL A 20 -10.32 -13.77 0.51
N SER A 21 -9.02 -13.48 0.58
CA SER A 21 -8.48 -12.15 0.87
C SER A 21 -8.01 -11.37 -0.37
N GLY A 22 -8.24 -11.89 -1.57
CA GLY A 22 -7.73 -11.29 -2.80
C GLY A 22 -6.25 -11.61 -3.02
N ALA A 23 -5.37 -11.01 -2.24
CA ALA A 23 -3.93 -11.29 -2.27
C ALA A 23 -3.33 -11.25 -0.85
N MET A 24 -2.06 -11.61 -0.71
CA MET A 24 -1.33 -11.61 0.56
C MET A 24 0.18 -11.55 0.32
N GLU A 25 0.81 -10.64 0.97
CA GLU A 25 2.22 -10.26 0.82
C GLU A 25 3.23 -11.24 1.43
N ASN A 26 2.90 -12.50 1.69
CA ASN A 26 3.81 -13.43 2.34
C ASN A 26 5.25 -13.25 1.84
N THR A 27 6.15 -12.94 2.76
CA THR A 27 7.54 -12.58 2.46
C THR A 27 8.19 -13.54 1.47
N THR A 28 8.59 -13.06 0.31
CA THR A 28 9.19 -13.81 -0.80
C THR A 28 8.30 -14.82 -1.54
N ALA A 29 7.02 -14.97 -1.14
CA ALA A 29 6.09 -15.94 -1.74
C ALA A 29 4.64 -15.41 -1.72
N VAL A 30 4.43 -14.30 -2.43
CA VAL A 30 3.15 -13.60 -2.52
C VAL A 30 2.06 -14.51 -3.06
N ILE A 31 0.91 -14.49 -2.40
CA ILE A 31 -0.28 -15.22 -2.86
C ILE A 31 -1.22 -14.24 -3.55
N HIS A 32 -1.73 -14.64 -4.72
CA HIS A 32 -2.80 -13.95 -5.43
C HIS A 32 -4.00 -14.88 -5.61
N GLY A 33 -5.19 -14.33 -5.59
CA GLY A 33 -6.40 -15.02 -5.95
C GLY A 33 -6.50 -15.37 -7.45
N ASP A 34 -7.48 -16.14 -7.81
CA ASP A 34 -7.66 -16.66 -9.18
C ASP A 34 -8.11 -15.58 -10.19
N PHE A 35 -8.40 -14.36 -9.77
CA PHE A 35 -8.56 -13.21 -10.66
C PHE A 35 -7.29 -12.92 -11.50
N GLN A 36 -6.10 -13.35 -11.04
CA GLN A 36 -4.86 -13.27 -11.80
C GLN A 36 -4.76 -14.29 -12.94
N TYR A 37 -5.66 -15.29 -13.00
CA TYR A 37 -5.75 -16.20 -14.14
C TYR A 37 -6.49 -15.53 -15.30
N THR A 38 -5.81 -14.70 -16.05
CA THR A 38 -6.36 -14.01 -17.20
C THR A 38 -5.78 -14.58 -18.50
N ASP A 39 -6.60 -14.68 -19.56
CA ASP A 39 -6.09 -14.96 -20.89
C ASP A 39 -5.55 -13.64 -21.55
N GLU A 40 -4.90 -13.80 -22.71
CA GLU A 40 -4.29 -12.67 -23.42
C GLU A 40 -5.28 -11.54 -23.75
N LYS A 41 -6.57 -11.86 -23.91
CA LYS A 41 -7.60 -10.85 -24.20
C LYS A 41 -8.05 -10.13 -22.95
N ALA A 42 -8.34 -10.87 -21.89
CA ALA A 42 -8.73 -10.31 -20.61
C ALA A 42 -7.61 -9.45 -20.00
N PHE A 43 -6.34 -9.84 -20.19
CA PHE A 43 -5.19 -9.07 -19.77
C PHE A 43 -5.12 -7.66 -20.39
N ASN A 44 -5.65 -7.48 -21.62
CA ASN A 44 -5.72 -6.16 -22.25
C ASN A 44 -6.80 -5.26 -21.63
N ASP A 45 -7.82 -5.84 -21.01
CA ASP A 45 -8.88 -5.09 -20.34
C ASP A 45 -8.51 -4.76 -18.89
N ASP A 46 -7.92 -5.73 -18.20
CA ASP A 46 -7.41 -5.56 -16.84
C ASP A 46 -6.21 -6.48 -16.60
N SER A 47 -5.07 -5.89 -16.31
CA SER A 47 -3.82 -6.61 -16.03
C SER A 47 -3.61 -6.95 -14.56
N HIS A 48 -4.41 -6.37 -13.66
CA HIS A 48 -4.26 -6.46 -12.20
C HIS A 48 -2.83 -6.14 -11.70
N GLU A 49 -2.11 -5.30 -12.44
CA GLU A 49 -0.74 -4.91 -12.09
C GLU A 49 -0.68 -4.02 -10.85
N ASP A 50 -1.75 -3.30 -10.57
CA ASP A 50 -1.97 -2.54 -9.35
C ASP A 50 -1.85 -3.46 -8.12
N VAL A 51 -2.57 -4.57 -8.10
CA VAL A 51 -2.49 -5.56 -7.01
C VAL A 51 -1.08 -6.16 -6.90
N ILE A 52 -0.43 -6.44 -8.04
CA ILE A 52 0.97 -6.93 -8.02
C ILE A 52 1.91 -5.88 -7.41
N ALA A 53 1.72 -4.61 -7.74
CA ALA A 53 2.50 -3.51 -7.19
C ALA A 53 2.24 -3.33 -5.69
N HIS A 54 0.98 -3.43 -5.26
CA HIS A 54 0.56 -3.41 -3.85
C HIS A 54 1.33 -4.46 -3.04
N GLU A 55 1.21 -5.72 -3.42
CA GLU A 55 1.86 -6.84 -2.73
C GLU A 55 3.40 -6.75 -2.77
N LEU A 56 3.96 -6.20 -3.85
CA LEU A 56 5.40 -5.96 -3.92
C LEU A 56 5.84 -4.85 -2.96
N PHE A 57 5.05 -3.78 -2.79
CA PHE A 57 5.39 -2.69 -1.87
C PHE A 57 5.37 -3.14 -0.42
N HIS A 58 4.54 -4.07 -0.05
CA HIS A 58 4.53 -4.68 1.27
C HIS A 58 5.87 -5.29 1.67
N HIS A 59 6.71 -5.71 0.72
CA HIS A 59 8.04 -6.24 1.04
C HIS A 59 8.97 -5.20 1.69
N TRP A 60 8.67 -3.90 1.56
CA TRP A 60 9.30 -2.82 2.32
C TRP A 60 8.40 -2.31 3.45
N PHE A 61 7.12 -2.10 3.18
CA PHE A 61 6.14 -1.56 4.11
C PHE A 61 5.18 -2.66 4.58
N GLY A 62 5.61 -3.43 5.53
CA GLY A 62 4.93 -4.61 6.07
C GLY A 62 5.92 -5.67 6.50
N ASP A 63 6.75 -6.15 5.57
CA ASP A 63 7.73 -7.22 5.82
C ASP A 63 9.08 -6.70 6.36
N TYR A 64 9.65 -5.67 5.70
CA TYR A 64 10.95 -5.11 6.10
C TYR A 64 10.82 -4.15 7.28
N VAL A 65 9.78 -3.34 7.29
CA VAL A 65 9.37 -2.48 8.40
C VAL A 65 7.91 -2.77 8.68
N THR A 66 7.59 -3.31 9.85
CA THR A 66 6.25 -3.82 10.19
C THR A 66 5.55 -2.88 11.16
N CYS A 67 4.26 -2.64 11.01
CA CYS A 67 3.49 -1.92 12.01
C CYS A 67 3.47 -2.67 13.35
N GLU A 68 3.62 -1.96 14.49
CA GLU A 68 3.72 -2.58 15.82
C GLU A 68 2.41 -3.24 16.27
N SER A 69 1.29 -2.74 15.80
CA SER A 69 -0.03 -3.26 16.14
C SER A 69 -1.02 -3.10 14.99
N TRP A 70 -2.11 -3.84 15.02
CA TRP A 70 -3.19 -3.74 14.04
C TRP A 70 -3.74 -2.32 13.91
N GLY A 71 -3.77 -1.54 15.00
CA GLY A 71 -4.20 -0.15 14.97
C GLY A 71 -3.30 0.78 14.14
N GLN A 72 -2.09 0.32 13.81
CA GLN A 72 -1.10 1.04 12.99
C GLN A 72 -1.02 0.47 11.55
N ILE A 73 -1.92 -0.45 11.16
CA ILE A 73 -1.90 -1.11 9.84
C ILE A 73 -1.84 -0.15 8.65
N PRO A 74 -2.31 1.11 8.71
CA PRO A 74 -2.07 2.07 7.64
C PRO A 74 -0.60 2.30 7.29
N LEU A 75 0.35 1.98 8.20
CA LEU A 75 1.78 2.03 7.89
C LEU A 75 2.23 0.90 6.93
N ASN A 76 1.42 -0.13 6.77
CA ASN A 76 1.59 -1.16 5.76
C ASN A 76 0.69 -0.84 4.54
N GLU A 77 -0.63 -0.82 4.74
CA GLU A 77 -1.62 -0.80 3.66
C GLU A 77 -1.65 0.52 2.87
N SER A 78 -1.56 1.66 3.55
CA SER A 78 -1.55 2.94 2.85
C SER A 78 -0.34 3.09 1.94
N PHE A 79 0.80 2.54 2.34
CA PHE A 79 2.02 2.56 1.51
C PHE A 79 1.94 1.59 0.35
N ALA A 80 1.36 0.40 0.55
CA ALA A 80 1.12 -0.55 -0.52
C ALA A 80 0.15 0.01 -1.57
N THR A 81 -0.97 0.60 -1.13
CA THR A 81 -1.90 1.32 -2.01
C THR A 81 -1.22 2.48 -2.76
N TYR A 82 -0.35 3.22 -2.09
CA TYR A 82 0.41 4.26 -2.79
C TYR A 82 1.45 3.69 -3.76
N GLY A 83 1.90 2.48 -3.53
CA GLY A 83 2.74 1.70 -4.45
C GLY A 83 2.05 1.44 -5.79
N GLU A 84 0.75 1.20 -5.79
CA GLU A 84 -0.09 1.08 -6.99
C GLU A 84 -0.02 2.37 -7.82
N TYR A 85 -0.27 3.52 -7.19
CA TYR A 85 -0.14 4.83 -7.82
C TYR A 85 1.26 5.03 -8.44
N LEU A 86 2.33 4.75 -7.69
CA LEU A 86 3.70 4.93 -8.14
C LEU A 86 4.06 4.02 -9.32
N TRP A 87 3.53 2.80 -9.36
CA TRP A 87 3.69 1.89 -10.48
C TRP A 87 2.96 2.40 -11.73
N ILE A 88 1.70 2.81 -11.57
CA ILE A 88 0.89 3.32 -12.68
C ILE A 88 1.51 4.62 -13.23
N GLU A 89 1.95 5.54 -12.36
CA GLU A 89 2.67 6.77 -12.75
C GLU A 89 3.93 6.46 -13.57
N HIS A 90 4.70 5.46 -13.14
CA HIS A 90 5.93 5.05 -13.83
C HIS A 90 5.66 4.42 -15.19
N LYS A 91 4.66 3.55 -15.29
CA LYS A 91 4.41 2.75 -16.49
C LYS A 91 3.51 3.45 -17.51
N TYR A 92 2.46 4.07 -17.05
CA TYR A 92 1.39 4.62 -17.88
C TYR A 92 1.33 6.15 -17.87
N GLY A 93 2.04 6.79 -16.97
CA GLY A 93 2.10 8.25 -16.82
C GLY A 93 1.13 8.80 -15.79
N LYS A 94 1.32 10.10 -15.53
CA LYS A 94 0.64 10.79 -14.44
C LYS A 94 -0.90 10.84 -14.59
N GLU A 95 -1.41 11.00 -15.81
CA GLU A 95 -2.86 11.09 -16.03
C GLU A 95 -3.58 9.82 -15.63
N GLU A 96 -3.02 8.65 -15.94
CA GLU A 96 -3.58 7.35 -15.56
C GLU A 96 -3.48 7.14 -14.04
N ALA A 97 -2.34 7.50 -13.45
CA ALA A 97 -2.17 7.42 -12.01
C ALA A 97 -3.14 8.37 -11.25
N ASP A 98 -3.35 9.58 -11.74
CA ASP A 98 -4.31 10.51 -11.17
C ASP A 98 -5.76 9.97 -11.26
N TRP A 99 -6.09 9.24 -12.34
CA TRP A 99 -7.36 8.57 -12.47
C TRP A 99 -7.53 7.44 -11.43
N HIS A 100 -6.53 6.60 -11.25
CA HIS A 100 -6.50 5.57 -10.21
C HIS A 100 -6.71 6.19 -8.81
N LEU A 101 -5.97 7.23 -8.50
CA LEU A 101 -6.10 7.96 -7.24
C LEU A 101 -7.48 8.63 -7.07
N TYR A 102 -8.14 9.01 -8.16
CA TYR A 102 -9.51 9.52 -8.12
C TYR A 102 -10.52 8.41 -7.77
N GLN A 103 -10.34 7.21 -8.33
CA GLN A 103 -11.17 6.04 -7.98
C GLN A 103 -11.05 5.68 -6.50
N ASP A 104 -9.85 5.71 -5.93
CA ASP A 104 -9.64 5.55 -4.49
C ASP A 104 -10.42 6.57 -3.66
N MET A 105 -10.42 7.83 -4.11
CA MET A 105 -11.23 8.86 -3.46
C MET A 105 -12.71 8.53 -3.49
N GLU A 106 -13.24 8.08 -4.62
CA GLU A 106 -14.65 7.72 -4.74
C GLU A 106 -15.00 6.55 -3.82
N ASN A 107 -14.14 5.53 -3.74
CA ASN A 107 -14.30 4.39 -2.84
C ASN A 107 -14.34 4.85 -1.36
N TYR A 108 -13.40 5.68 -0.95
CA TYR A 108 -13.39 6.24 0.40
C TYR A 108 -14.62 7.11 0.68
N MET A 109 -15.01 7.96 -0.26
CA MET A 109 -16.16 8.86 -0.09
C MET A 109 -17.48 8.09 -0.06
N ALA A 110 -17.60 7.00 -0.78
CA ALA A 110 -18.77 6.12 -0.69
C ALA A 110 -18.91 5.57 0.73
N GLU A 111 -17.86 4.99 1.29
CA GLU A 111 -17.85 4.46 2.65
C GLU A 111 -18.10 5.55 3.70
N PHE A 112 -17.46 6.71 3.57
CA PHE A 112 -17.67 7.88 4.41
C PHE A 112 -19.13 8.36 4.43
N ASN A 113 -19.78 8.37 3.26
CA ASN A 113 -21.18 8.80 3.13
C ASN A 113 -22.16 7.79 3.74
N PHE A 114 -21.81 6.51 3.81
CA PHE A 114 -22.56 5.48 4.55
C PHE A 114 -22.35 5.56 6.08
N GLY A 115 -21.53 6.49 6.56
CA GLY A 115 -21.35 6.78 7.97
C GLY A 115 -20.12 6.13 8.61
N HIS A 116 -19.32 5.36 7.86
CA HIS A 116 -18.07 4.81 8.35
C HIS A 116 -16.96 5.88 8.30
N ARG A 117 -16.60 6.42 9.46
CA ARG A 117 -15.69 7.58 9.60
C ARG A 117 -14.64 7.38 10.70
N PRO A 118 -13.96 6.25 10.74
CA PRO A 118 -12.98 6.03 11.79
C PRO A 118 -11.72 6.88 11.59
N ASN A 119 -10.95 7.01 12.67
CA ASN A 119 -9.58 7.49 12.57
C ASN A 119 -8.73 6.46 11.79
N MET A 120 -7.68 6.91 11.13
CA MET A 120 -6.75 6.00 10.45
C MET A 120 -5.95 5.17 11.47
N ILE A 121 -5.38 5.82 12.46
CA ILE A 121 -4.70 5.13 13.56
C ILE A 121 -5.70 4.92 14.69
N ARG A 122 -5.84 3.67 15.14
CA ARG A 122 -6.84 3.25 16.12
C ARG A 122 -6.18 2.47 17.24
N TYR A 123 -6.37 2.92 18.46
CA TYR A 123 -5.81 2.25 19.64
C TYR A 123 -6.84 1.36 20.35
N ASP A 124 -8.12 1.52 19.99
CA ASP A 124 -9.26 0.78 20.53
C ASP A 124 -9.99 0.12 19.37
N ILE A 125 -9.70 -1.15 19.12
CA ILE A 125 -10.27 -1.98 18.06
C ILE A 125 -10.77 -3.29 18.67
N ASP A 126 -11.98 -3.71 18.31
CA ASP A 126 -12.55 -4.96 18.78
C ASP A 126 -11.99 -6.18 18.02
N ALA A 127 -11.76 -6.02 16.73
CA ALA A 127 -11.20 -7.06 15.89
C ALA A 127 -10.22 -6.52 14.83
N PRO A 128 -9.11 -7.21 14.51
CA PRO A 128 -8.17 -6.80 13.46
C PRO A 128 -8.83 -6.51 12.11
N LEU A 129 -9.85 -7.27 11.72
CA LEU A 129 -10.57 -7.11 10.46
C LEU A 129 -11.23 -5.74 10.29
N GLU A 130 -11.51 -5.01 11.37
CA GLU A 130 -12.09 -3.66 11.32
C GLU A 130 -11.12 -2.62 10.75
N MET A 131 -9.83 -2.96 10.69
CA MET A 131 -8.79 -2.09 10.15
C MET A 131 -8.65 -2.17 8.64
N PHE A 132 -9.20 -3.21 7.99
CA PHE A 132 -9.13 -3.41 6.54
C PHE A 132 -10.28 -2.68 5.84
N ASP A 133 -10.19 -1.35 5.82
CA ASP A 133 -11.21 -0.43 5.33
C ASP A 133 -10.62 0.68 4.45
N ASN A 134 -11.46 1.39 3.70
CA ASN A 134 -11.01 2.48 2.84
C ASN A 134 -10.22 3.60 3.56
N PRO A 135 -10.45 3.94 4.83
CA PRO A 135 -9.55 4.79 5.59
C PRO A 135 -8.10 4.29 5.64
N SER A 136 -7.88 3.01 5.84
CA SER A 136 -6.53 2.42 5.91
C SER A 136 -5.83 2.30 4.54
N TYR A 137 -6.60 2.06 3.49
CA TYR A 137 -6.12 1.91 2.11
C TYR A 137 -6.18 3.23 1.32
N ALA A 138 -7.33 3.52 0.76
CA ALA A 138 -7.56 4.61 -0.18
C ALA A 138 -7.28 6.01 0.40
N LYS A 139 -7.80 6.32 1.59
CA LYS A 139 -7.52 7.60 2.24
C LYS A 139 -6.03 7.73 2.60
N GLY A 140 -5.42 6.65 3.06
CA GLY A 140 -4.01 6.62 3.42
C GLY A 140 -3.11 6.89 2.23
N GLY A 141 -3.32 6.21 1.10
CA GLY A 141 -2.61 6.44 -0.14
C GLY A 141 -2.72 7.90 -0.61
N ARG A 142 -3.91 8.49 -0.50
CA ARG A 142 -4.11 9.91 -0.84
C ARG A 142 -3.40 10.87 0.11
N ILE A 143 -3.31 10.57 1.39
CA ILE A 143 -2.55 11.38 2.36
C ILE A 143 -1.05 11.34 2.02
N LEU A 144 -0.52 10.19 1.64
CA LEU A 144 0.87 10.07 1.18
C LEU A 144 1.10 10.88 -0.09
N HIS A 145 0.16 10.85 -1.04
CA HIS A 145 0.23 11.69 -2.24
C HIS A 145 0.17 13.19 -1.91
N MET A 146 -0.67 13.60 -0.98
CA MET A 146 -0.72 15.00 -0.51
C MET A 146 0.61 15.40 0.14
N LEU A 147 1.20 14.53 0.96
CA LEU A 147 2.50 14.76 1.59
C LEU A 147 3.61 14.92 0.54
N ARG A 148 3.65 14.05 -0.48
CA ARG A 148 4.58 14.17 -1.60
C ARG A 148 4.43 15.50 -2.33
N ASN A 149 3.19 15.91 -2.64
CA ASN A 149 2.95 17.20 -3.29
C ASN A 149 3.34 18.41 -2.42
N TYR A 150 3.23 18.28 -1.10
CA TYR A 150 3.62 19.34 -0.18
C TYR A 150 5.14 19.48 -0.02
N LEU A 151 5.86 18.37 0.04
CA LEU A 151 7.31 18.32 0.27
C LEU A 151 8.13 18.39 -1.02
N GLY A 152 7.55 17.93 -2.13
CA GLY A 152 8.25 17.62 -3.38
C GLY A 152 8.87 16.23 -3.36
N ASP A 153 9.19 15.72 -4.56
CA ASP A 153 9.65 14.34 -4.75
C ASP A 153 10.92 14.03 -3.96
N ASP A 154 11.93 14.89 -4.06
CA ASP A 154 13.25 14.64 -3.44
C ASP A 154 13.13 14.47 -1.91
N ALA A 155 12.43 15.37 -1.25
CA ALA A 155 12.25 15.30 0.20
C ALA A 155 11.34 14.13 0.61
N PHE A 156 10.30 13.86 -0.16
CA PHE A 156 9.39 12.75 0.13
C PHE A 156 10.10 11.40 0.04
N PHE A 157 10.81 11.13 -1.04
CA PHE A 157 11.51 9.84 -1.21
C PHE A 157 12.72 9.70 -0.29
N GLU A 158 13.42 10.77 0.07
CA GLU A 158 14.49 10.71 1.07
C GLU A 158 13.93 10.43 2.48
N GLY A 159 12.76 11.00 2.82
CA GLY A 159 12.03 10.68 4.05
C GLY A 159 11.63 9.20 4.13
N LEU A 160 11.07 8.64 3.05
CA LEU A 160 10.73 7.22 2.99
C LEU A 160 11.96 6.32 3.13
N LYS A 161 13.06 6.67 2.46
CA LYS A 161 14.33 5.95 2.58
C LYS A 161 14.89 6.00 4.00
N THR A 162 14.81 7.15 4.64
CA THR A 162 15.21 7.33 6.05
C THR A 162 14.37 6.45 6.96
N TYR A 163 13.04 6.47 6.79
CA TYR A 163 12.11 5.64 7.54
C TYR A 163 12.44 4.15 7.42
N LEU A 164 12.61 3.65 6.21
CA LEU A 164 12.92 2.24 5.96
C LEU A 164 14.28 1.81 6.53
N ASN A 165 15.32 2.62 6.35
CA ASN A 165 16.66 2.28 6.83
C ASN A 165 16.80 2.35 8.35
N SER A 166 16.13 3.31 8.99
CA SER A 166 16.20 3.49 10.44
C SER A 166 15.45 2.41 11.20
N ASN A 167 14.45 1.80 10.58
CA ASN A 167 13.56 0.83 11.21
C ASN A 167 13.68 -0.59 10.61
N ALA A 168 14.74 -0.86 9.86
CA ALA A 168 14.94 -2.12 9.15
C ALA A 168 14.77 -3.35 10.06
N TYR A 169 13.93 -4.30 9.64
CA TYR A 169 13.58 -5.52 10.39
C TYR A 169 12.98 -5.26 11.78
N GLY A 170 12.43 -4.06 11.98
CA GLY A 170 11.80 -3.65 13.23
C GLY A 170 10.31 -3.39 13.10
N THR A 171 9.72 -3.00 14.24
CA THR A 171 8.33 -2.53 14.32
C THR A 171 8.27 -1.02 14.49
N VAL A 172 7.20 -0.40 14.00
CA VAL A 172 7.02 1.04 13.96
C VAL A 172 5.62 1.48 14.34
N GLU A 173 5.52 2.70 14.84
CA GLU A 173 4.29 3.44 15.01
C GLU A 173 4.29 4.71 14.12
N ILE A 174 3.15 5.38 14.05
CA ILE A 174 3.00 6.59 13.19
C ILE A 174 4.00 7.71 13.53
N HIS A 175 4.48 7.79 14.76
CA HIS A 175 5.45 8.82 15.13
C HIS A 175 6.85 8.56 14.56
N ASP A 176 7.21 7.28 14.29
CA ASP A 176 8.49 6.95 13.64
C ASP A 176 8.49 7.44 12.19
N LEU A 177 7.34 7.31 11.50
CA LEU A 177 7.17 7.90 10.18
C LEU A 177 7.34 9.42 10.22
N ARG A 178 6.68 10.09 11.19
CA ARG A 178 6.81 11.55 11.35
C ARG A 178 8.27 11.97 11.56
N GLN A 179 9.02 11.28 12.43
CA GLN A 179 10.43 11.58 12.70
C GLN A 179 11.32 11.46 11.46
N ALA A 180 11.00 10.55 10.55
CA ALA A 180 11.75 10.37 9.30
C ALA A 180 11.57 11.54 8.30
N PHE A 181 10.53 12.36 8.50
CA PHE A 181 10.23 13.55 7.68
C PHE A 181 10.55 14.89 8.36
N GLU A 182 11.00 14.89 9.60
CA GLU A 182 11.51 16.07 10.36
C GLU A 182 13.01 16.27 10.16
#